data_26cdb63dac8461c761c6f8f3822c2def
#
_entry.id   26cdb63dac8461c761c6f8f3822c2def
#
_cell.length_a   1.000
_cell.length_b   1.000
_cell.length_c   1.000
_cell.angle_alpha   90.00
_cell.angle_beta   90.00
_cell.angle_gamma   90.00
#
_symmetry.space_group_name_H-M   'P 1'
#
loop_
_entity.id
_entity.type
_entity.pdbx_description
1 polymer ?
#
loop_
_entity_poly.entity_id
_entity_poly.type
_entity_poly.pdbx_seq_one_letter_code
_entity_poly.pdbx_strand_id
1 'polypeptide(L)'
;MKTARYYGIEDIRYEELPVPNCGEKDVLIKVAYAGICGSDLHIYKKGMFIQNIPETMGHEFSGTVIKTGSKVHSLQTGDRVTANPMVTCGNCIACRTEHRGSCETLGFIGEVRPGCFAEYIALPQEDVIKAPPDIDLKKLALAEPLAVALNICRQAKPAPTDKVLIVGPGPIGLLTALALKNVCGLENPTILG
;
A
#
# COMPACT_ATOMS: atom_id res chain seq x y z
N MET A 1 4.46 5.23 20.34
CA MET A 1 5.05 4.55 19.19
C MET A 1 5.94 5.50 18.41
N LYS A 2 7.00 4.97 17.85
CA LYS A 2 7.91 5.70 16.96
C LYS A 2 7.26 5.91 15.61
N THR A 3 7.40 7.11 15.03
CA THR A 3 6.79 7.48 13.76
C THR A 3 7.64 8.50 13.02
N ALA A 4 7.64 8.47 11.69
CA ALA A 4 8.21 9.49 10.84
C ALA A 4 7.07 10.32 10.23
N ARG A 5 7.06 11.63 10.51
CA ARG A 5 5.98 12.53 10.13
C ARG A 5 6.46 13.64 9.20
N TYR A 6 5.69 13.89 8.18
CA TYR A 6 5.89 14.99 7.25
C TYR A 6 5.31 16.28 7.81
N TYR A 7 6.11 17.33 7.87
CA TYR A 7 5.77 18.67 8.35
C TYR A 7 5.75 19.73 7.23
N GLY A 8 6.28 19.38 6.07
CA GLY A 8 6.40 20.27 4.94
C GLY A 8 7.49 19.80 3.96
N ILE A 9 7.71 20.58 2.91
CA ILE A 9 8.71 20.24 1.89
C ILE A 9 10.09 20.07 2.54
N GLU A 10 10.70 18.92 2.31
CA GLU A 10 12.00 18.48 2.86
C GLU A 10 12.05 18.40 4.39
N ASP A 11 10.90 18.39 5.08
CA ASP A 11 10.81 18.32 6.54
C ASP A 11 10.04 17.07 6.98
N ILE A 12 10.80 16.00 7.27
CA ILE A 12 10.30 14.79 7.94
C ILE A 12 10.96 14.70 9.31
N ARG A 13 10.13 14.56 10.36
CA ARG A 13 10.58 14.49 11.73
C ARG A 13 10.28 13.13 12.34
N TYR A 14 11.22 12.66 13.15
CA TYR A 14 11.03 11.49 13.99
C TYR A 14 10.37 11.92 15.30
N GLU A 15 9.24 11.29 15.63
CA GLU A 15 8.46 11.61 16.82
C GLU A 15 7.98 10.35 17.55
N GLU A 16 7.63 10.52 18.81
CA GLU A 16 6.89 9.53 19.58
C GLU A 16 5.45 9.97 19.77
N LEU A 17 4.53 9.19 19.23
CA LEU A 17 3.08 9.40 19.35
C LEU A 17 2.43 8.28 20.18
N PRO A 18 1.24 8.50 20.74
CA PRO A 18 0.43 7.42 21.27
C PRO A 18 0.15 6.35 20.22
N VAL A 19 0.04 5.09 20.64
CA VAL A 19 -0.42 4.01 19.75
C VAL A 19 -1.87 4.32 19.32
N PRO A 20 -2.23 4.18 18.02
CA PRO A 20 -3.56 4.51 17.55
C PRO A 20 -4.63 3.66 18.23
N ASN A 21 -5.78 4.26 18.47
CA ASN A 21 -6.94 3.53 18.97
C ASN A 21 -7.42 2.54 17.92
N CYS A 22 -7.76 1.33 18.38
CA CYS A 22 -8.40 0.32 17.55
C CYS A 22 -9.92 0.46 17.70
N GLY A 23 -10.59 1.02 16.70
CA GLY A 23 -12.03 1.16 16.67
C GLY A 23 -12.76 -0.20 16.58
N GLU A 24 -14.09 -0.20 16.73
CA GLU A 24 -14.87 -1.45 16.73
C GLU A 24 -14.72 -2.28 15.45
N LYS A 25 -14.52 -1.65 14.30
CA LYS A 25 -14.33 -2.29 12.99
C LYS A 25 -12.89 -2.33 12.52
N ASP A 26 -11.97 -1.82 13.34
CA ASP A 26 -10.55 -1.68 12.95
C ASP A 26 -9.72 -2.86 13.45
N VAL A 27 -8.60 -3.03 12.82
CA VAL A 27 -7.50 -3.86 13.31
C VAL A 27 -6.29 -2.99 13.57
N LEU A 28 -5.61 -3.23 14.69
CA LEU A 28 -4.33 -2.63 15.01
C LEU A 28 -3.22 -3.56 14.54
N ILE A 29 -2.37 -3.05 13.67
CA ILE A 29 -1.31 -3.82 13.01
C ILE A 29 0.03 -3.29 13.51
N LYS A 30 0.91 -4.20 13.96
CA LYS A 30 2.32 -3.90 14.17
C LYS A 30 3.02 -3.99 12.81
N VAL A 31 3.54 -2.87 12.33
CA VAL A 31 4.26 -2.79 11.05
C VAL A 31 5.59 -3.52 11.19
N ALA A 32 5.89 -4.40 10.25
CA ALA A 32 7.14 -5.13 10.20
C ALA A 32 8.10 -4.54 9.16
N TYR A 33 7.59 -4.24 7.97
CA TYR A 33 8.32 -3.63 6.87
C TYR A 33 7.43 -2.62 6.16
N ALA A 34 8.03 -1.51 5.72
CA ALA A 34 7.40 -0.51 4.88
C ALA A 34 8.29 -0.18 3.68
N GLY A 35 7.68 -0.03 2.51
CA GLY A 35 8.31 0.46 1.28
C GLY A 35 8.20 1.98 1.17
N ILE A 36 9.11 2.58 0.41
CA ILE A 36 9.06 3.99 0.04
C ILE A 36 8.66 4.06 -1.43
N CYS A 37 7.48 4.62 -1.69
CA CYS A 37 6.95 4.83 -3.03
C CYS A 37 7.53 6.09 -3.67
N GLY A 38 7.48 6.18 -4.99
CA GLY A 38 7.79 7.42 -5.70
C GLY A 38 6.89 8.59 -5.32
N SER A 39 5.62 8.33 -4.93
CA SER A 39 4.70 9.34 -4.42
C SER A 39 5.17 9.94 -3.09
N ASP A 40 5.76 9.14 -2.19
CA ASP A 40 6.36 9.66 -0.94
C ASP A 40 7.48 10.66 -1.24
N LEU A 41 8.27 10.41 -2.28
CA LEU A 41 9.31 11.35 -2.73
C LEU A 41 8.70 12.63 -3.32
N HIS A 42 7.56 12.54 -4.01
CA HIS A 42 6.84 13.73 -4.52
C HIS A 42 6.24 14.54 -3.37
N ILE A 43 5.67 13.88 -2.35
CA ILE A 43 5.23 14.56 -1.12
C ILE A 43 6.41 15.26 -0.47
N TYR A 44 7.49 14.54 -0.22
CA TYR A 44 8.68 15.08 0.46
C TYR A 44 9.27 16.30 -0.26
N LYS A 45 9.46 16.20 -1.59
CA LYS A 45 10.12 17.25 -2.38
C LYS A 45 9.22 18.40 -2.82
N LYS A 46 7.91 18.17 -2.97
CA LYS A 46 7.00 19.14 -3.63
C LYS A 46 5.70 19.38 -2.85
N GLY A 47 5.43 18.67 -1.76
CA GLY A 47 4.19 18.79 -1.01
C GLY A 47 2.95 18.31 -1.78
N MET A 48 3.12 17.47 -2.82
CA MET A 48 2.01 16.98 -3.64
C MET A 48 1.19 15.94 -2.87
N PHE A 49 -0.11 15.86 -3.16
CA PHE A 49 -1.07 14.82 -2.71
C PHE A 49 -1.46 14.84 -1.23
N ILE A 50 -0.59 15.30 -0.33
CA ILE A 50 -0.86 15.29 1.11
C ILE A 50 -1.91 16.34 1.48
N GLN A 51 -2.91 15.96 2.27
CA GLN A 51 -3.99 16.85 2.68
C GLN A 51 -3.86 17.32 4.13
N ASN A 52 -3.25 16.51 4.98
CA ASN A 52 -3.06 16.81 6.40
C ASN A 52 -1.58 17.05 6.69
N ILE A 53 -1.28 18.10 7.45
CA ILE A 53 0.07 18.40 7.91
C ILE A 53 -0.01 18.81 9.39
N PRO A 54 0.72 18.15 10.28
CA PRO A 54 1.68 17.07 10.04
C PRO A 54 0.99 15.70 9.85
N GLU A 55 1.51 14.85 8.95
CA GLU A 55 0.97 13.52 8.69
C GLU A 55 2.04 12.41 8.70
N THR A 56 1.67 11.21 9.13
CA THR A 56 2.50 10.01 9.01
C THR A 56 2.32 9.44 7.62
N MET A 57 3.39 9.42 6.83
CA MET A 57 3.37 8.97 5.44
C MET A 57 3.44 7.44 5.31
N GLY A 58 3.48 6.96 4.07
CA GLY A 58 3.70 5.55 3.70
C GLY A 58 2.42 4.74 3.55
N HIS A 59 2.39 3.89 2.51
CA HIS A 59 1.22 3.07 2.14
C HIS A 59 1.60 1.66 1.64
N GLU A 60 2.87 1.37 1.45
CA GLU A 60 3.38 0.05 1.08
C GLU A 60 3.92 -0.64 2.34
N PHE A 61 3.24 -1.65 2.88
CA PHE A 61 3.71 -2.29 4.11
C PHE A 61 3.25 -3.73 4.28
N SER A 62 3.87 -4.38 5.23
CA SER A 62 3.42 -5.63 5.83
C SER A 62 3.49 -5.55 7.34
N GLY A 63 2.67 -6.35 8.01
CA GLY A 63 2.66 -6.40 9.45
C GLY A 63 1.92 -7.60 10.01
N THR A 64 1.74 -7.57 11.32
CA THR A 64 1.01 -8.59 12.07
C THR A 64 -0.10 -7.91 12.87
N VAL A 65 -1.31 -8.46 12.80
CA VAL A 65 -2.44 -8.01 13.62
C VAL A 65 -2.13 -8.27 15.09
N ILE A 66 -2.22 -7.24 15.93
CA ILE A 66 -1.98 -7.35 17.38
C ILE A 66 -3.25 -7.11 18.21
N LYS A 67 -4.27 -6.49 17.60
CA LYS A 67 -5.57 -6.28 18.24
C LYS A 67 -6.65 -6.15 17.17
N THR A 68 -7.85 -6.65 17.48
CA THR A 68 -9.05 -6.49 16.64
C THR A 68 -10.14 -5.78 17.41
N GLY A 69 -10.92 -4.97 16.73
CA GLY A 69 -12.15 -4.38 17.28
C GLY A 69 -13.26 -5.43 17.44
N SER A 70 -14.28 -5.10 18.23
CA SER A 70 -15.35 -6.03 18.59
C SER A 70 -16.26 -6.49 17.43
N LYS A 71 -16.22 -5.75 16.31
CA LYS A 71 -16.98 -6.04 15.08
C LYS A 71 -16.09 -6.55 13.93
N VAL A 72 -14.87 -6.96 14.24
CA VAL A 72 -13.96 -7.60 13.27
C VAL A 72 -14.22 -9.10 13.26
N HIS A 73 -14.47 -9.67 12.08
CA HIS A 73 -14.82 -11.09 11.93
C HIS A 73 -13.88 -11.86 10.99
N SER A 74 -13.14 -11.15 10.11
CA SER A 74 -12.31 -11.76 9.07
C SER A 74 -10.84 -11.90 9.45
N LEU A 75 -10.42 -11.25 10.55
CA LEU A 75 -9.02 -11.17 10.98
C LEU A 75 -8.90 -11.47 12.47
N GLN A 76 -7.75 -12.02 12.86
CA GLN A 76 -7.42 -12.31 14.26
C GLN A 76 -6.00 -11.90 14.59
N THR A 77 -5.71 -11.76 15.87
CA THR A 77 -4.35 -11.52 16.38
C THR A 77 -3.41 -12.63 15.90
N GLY A 78 -2.25 -12.22 15.40
CA GLY A 78 -1.23 -13.10 14.81
C GLY A 78 -1.31 -13.22 13.28
N ASP A 79 -2.40 -12.79 12.64
CA ASP A 79 -2.50 -12.80 11.18
C ASP A 79 -1.44 -11.90 10.54
N ARG A 80 -0.74 -12.41 9.52
CA ARG A 80 0.15 -11.63 8.66
C ARG A 80 -0.68 -10.90 7.63
N VAL A 81 -0.46 -9.61 7.47
CA VAL A 81 -1.34 -8.75 6.67
C VAL A 81 -0.55 -7.69 5.91
N THR A 82 -1.17 -7.25 4.82
CA THR A 82 -0.94 -5.98 4.13
C THR A 82 -2.28 -5.25 4.00
N ALA A 83 -2.36 -4.14 3.29
CA ALA A 83 -3.62 -3.45 3.09
C ALA A 83 -3.77 -2.88 1.68
N ASN A 84 -5.02 -2.67 1.28
CA ASN A 84 -5.36 -1.79 0.18
C ASN A 84 -5.20 -0.34 0.66
N PRO A 85 -4.33 0.47 0.03
CA PRO A 85 -4.06 1.82 0.51
C PRO A 85 -5.15 2.82 0.19
N MET A 86 -6.13 2.49 -0.65
CA MET A 86 -7.17 3.42 -1.09
C MET A 86 -8.11 3.80 0.06
N VAL A 87 -8.25 5.09 0.29
CA VAL A 87 -9.25 5.68 1.19
C VAL A 87 -10.40 6.22 0.35
N THR A 88 -11.58 5.64 0.52
CA THR A 88 -12.76 5.97 -0.30
C THR A 88 -13.93 6.40 0.56
N CYS A 89 -14.86 7.19 0.03
CA CYS A 89 -16.01 7.70 0.78
C CYS A 89 -17.08 6.64 1.08
N GLY A 90 -17.10 5.51 0.37
CA GLY A 90 -18.07 4.43 0.54
C GLY A 90 -19.50 4.72 0.01
N ASN A 91 -19.85 5.96 -0.33
CA ASN A 91 -21.23 6.36 -0.63
C ASN A 91 -21.45 6.99 -2.02
N CYS A 92 -20.42 7.40 -2.76
CA CYS A 92 -20.56 7.87 -4.14
C CYS A 92 -20.94 6.72 -5.08
N ILE A 93 -21.31 7.04 -6.31
CA ILE A 93 -21.74 6.03 -7.28
C ILE A 93 -20.64 5.01 -7.57
N ALA A 94 -19.39 5.48 -7.71
CA ALA A 94 -18.24 4.62 -7.94
C ALA A 94 -18.01 3.62 -6.79
N CYS A 95 -18.13 4.06 -5.54
CA CYS A 95 -18.00 3.17 -4.37
C CYS A 95 -19.13 2.14 -4.32
N ARG A 96 -20.37 2.56 -4.58
CA ARG A 96 -21.54 1.65 -4.55
C ARG A 96 -21.56 0.63 -5.69
N THR A 97 -20.86 0.91 -6.78
CA THR A 97 -20.71 0.01 -7.93
C THR A 97 -19.36 -0.71 -7.95
N GLU A 98 -18.65 -0.72 -6.83
CA GLU A 98 -17.35 -1.40 -6.63
C GLU A 98 -16.19 -0.87 -7.50
N HIS A 99 -16.37 0.31 -8.11
CA HIS A 99 -15.32 1.01 -8.86
C HIS A 99 -14.56 1.98 -7.94
N ARG A 100 -14.10 1.48 -6.78
CA ARG A 100 -13.50 2.29 -5.70
C ARG A 100 -12.35 3.20 -6.18
N GLY A 101 -11.57 2.77 -7.16
CA GLY A 101 -10.51 3.59 -7.77
C GLY A 101 -10.98 4.85 -8.50
N SER A 102 -12.30 5.00 -8.74
CA SER A 102 -12.93 6.19 -9.33
C SER A 102 -13.77 6.95 -8.29
N CYS A 103 -13.48 6.79 -7.01
CA CYS A 103 -14.16 7.51 -5.94
C CYS A 103 -13.96 9.03 -6.10
N GLU A 104 -15.03 9.81 -5.89
CA GLU A 104 -15.01 11.27 -6.01
C GLU A 104 -14.05 11.95 -5.02
N THR A 105 -13.79 11.29 -3.88
CA THR A 105 -12.85 11.75 -2.84
C THR A 105 -11.77 10.73 -2.59
N LEU A 106 -11.26 10.10 -3.67
CA LEU A 106 -10.19 9.11 -3.54
C LEU A 106 -8.96 9.75 -2.90
N GLY A 107 -8.45 9.09 -1.87
CA GLY A 107 -7.17 9.37 -1.25
C GLY A 107 -6.44 8.09 -0.91
N PHE A 108 -5.28 8.23 -0.28
CA PHE A 108 -4.46 7.09 0.16
C PHE A 108 -4.07 7.22 1.63
N ILE A 109 -3.82 6.10 2.29
CA ILE A 109 -3.17 6.09 3.59
C ILE A 109 -1.78 6.74 3.44
N GLY A 110 -1.37 7.54 4.44
CA GLY A 110 -0.16 8.35 4.33
C GLY A 110 -0.34 9.70 3.63
N GLU A 111 -1.55 10.00 3.11
CA GLU A 111 -1.89 11.25 2.42
C GLU A 111 -3.11 11.95 3.06
N VAL A 112 -4.22 11.20 3.23
CA VAL A 112 -5.49 11.70 3.78
C VAL A 112 -5.81 11.15 5.16
N ARG A 113 -5.06 10.15 5.61
CA ARG A 113 -5.06 9.56 6.96
C ARG A 113 -3.67 9.01 7.26
N PRO A 114 -3.32 8.78 8.55
CA PRO A 114 -2.01 8.27 8.94
C PRO A 114 -1.61 6.99 8.20
N GLY A 115 -0.37 6.94 7.73
CA GLY A 115 0.24 5.85 7.00
C GLY A 115 1.11 4.92 7.84
N CYS A 116 1.94 4.14 7.15
CA CYS A 116 2.70 3.03 7.74
C CYS A 116 4.14 3.36 8.13
N PHE A 117 4.61 4.61 8.00
CA PHE A 117 5.94 4.99 8.51
C PHE A 117 5.91 5.18 10.03
N ALA A 118 5.39 4.18 10.74
CA ALA A 118 5.20 4.09 12.18
C ALA A 118 5.31 2.64 12.65
N GLU A 119 5.48 2.43 13.96
CA GLU A 119 5.50 1.08 14.53
C GLU A 119 4.13 0.39 14.46
N TYR A 120 3.04 1.17 14.46
CA TYR A 120 1.66 0.65 14.44
C TYR A 120 0.77 1.49 13.54
N ILE A 121 -0.18 0.82 12.89
CA ILE A 121 -1.24 1.43 12.10
C ILE A 121 -2.58 0.78 12.44
N ALA A 122 -3.65 1.59 12.54
CA ALA A 122 -5.01 1.10 12.71
C ALA A 122 -5.79 1.31 11.41
N LEU A 123 -6.39 0.25 10.89
CA LEU A 123 -7.12 0.28 9.62
C LEU A 123 -8.45 -0.48 9.74
N PRO A 124 -9.50 -0.05 8.99
CA PRO A 124 -10.73 -0.82 8.84
C PRO A 124 -10.44 -2.23 8.30
N GLN A 125 -11.13 -3.24 8.83
CA GLN A 125 -10.91 -4.64 8.41
C GLN A 125 -11.13 -4.87 6.91
N GLU A 126 -12.01 -4.09 6.27
CA GLU A 126 -12.30 -4.18 4.84
C GLU A 126 -11.14 -3.75 3.92
N ASP A 127 -10.21 -2.96 4.46
CA ASP A 127 -9.03 -2.53 3.71
C ASP A 127 -7.81 -3.44 3.98
N VAL A 128 -7.90 -4.34 4.98
CA VAL A 128 -6.79 -5.22 5.38
C VAL A 128 -6.89 -6.58 4.69
N ILE A 129 -5.79 -7.00 4.10
CA ILE A 129 -5.68 -8.24 3.32
C ILE A 129 -4.85 -9.24 4.11
N LYS A 130 -5.49 -10.34 4.49
CA LYS A 130 -4.80 -11.47 5.14
C LYS A 130 -3.93 -12.22 4.13
N ALA A 131 -2.71 -12.46 4.51
CA ALA A 131 -1.74 -13.22 3.74
C ALA A 131 -1.61 -14.67 4.26
N PRO A 132 -1.02 -15.59 3.48
CA PRO A 132 -0.65 -16.91 3.96
C PRO A 132 0.22 -16.83 5.24
N PRO A 133 0.04 -17.77 6.20
CA PRO A 133 0.67 -17.65 7.53
C PRO A 133 2.19 -17.79 7.51
N ASP A 134 2.74 -18.41 6.47
CA ASP A 134 4.17 -18.69 6.28
C ASP A 134 4.91 -17.67 5.40
N ILE A 135 4.18 -16.70 4.82
CA ILE A 135 4.81 -15.70 3.94
C ILE A 135 5.85 -14.87 4.70
N ASP A 136 6.97 -14.63 4.05
CA ASP A 136 7.96 -13.66 4.55
C ASP A 136 7.38 -12.24 4.53
N LEU A 137 7.32 -11.59 5.69
CA LEU A 137 6.80 -10.23 5.82
C LEU A 137 7.58 -9.22 4.97
N LYS A 138 8.88 -9.42 4.76
CA LYS A 138 9.67 -8.55 3.88
C LYS A 138 9.19 -8.64 2.43
N LYS A 139 8.83 -9.83 1.97
CA LYS A 139 8.25 -10.04 0.63
C LYS A 139 6.81 -9.51 0.57
N LEU A 140 6.04 -9.71 1.63
CA LEU A 140 4.66 -9.24 1.70
C LEU A 140 4.56 -7.69 1.59
N ALA A 141 5.55 -6.95 2.05
CA ALA A 141 5.58 -5.49 1.89
C ALA A 141 5.60 -5.03 0.43
N LEU A 142 5.97 -5.92 -0.50
CA LEU A 142 5.93 -5.66 -1.95
C LEU A 142 4.54 -5.92 -2.58
N ALA A 143 3.55 -6.37 -1.82
CA ALA A 143 2.24 -6.75 -2.37
C ALA A 143 1.52 -5.56 -3.02
N GLU A 144 1.62 -4.38 -2.42
CA GLU A 144 1.01 -3.17 -2.97
C GLU A 144 1.63 -2.78 -4.33
N PRO A 145 2.95 -2.53 -4.45
CA PRO A 145 3.55 -2.20 -5.74
C PRO A 145 3.47 -3.36 -6.75
N LEU A 146 3.41 -4.61 -6.31
CA LEU A 146 3.17 -5.76 -7.19
C LEU A 146 1.75 -5.72 -7.78
N ALA A 147 0.74 -5.27 -7.02
CA ALA A 147 -0.61 -5.10 -7.53
C ALA A 147 -0.66 -4.06 -8.67
N VAL A 148 0.14 -2.99 -8.57
CA VAL A 148 0.33 -2.02 -9.67
C VAL A 148 0.90 -2.71 -10.91
N ALA A 149 1.96 -3.49 -10.76
CA ALA A 149 2.60 -4.23 -11.85
C ALA A 149 1.64 -5.24 -12.51
N LEU A 150 0.86 -5.97 -11.70
CA LEU A 150 -0.16 -6.88 -12.20
C LEU A 150 -1.27 -6.16 -12.96
N ASN A 151 -1.68 -4.98 -12.50
CA ASN A 151 -2.66 -4.17 -13.23
C ASN A 151 -2.10 -3.68 -14.57
N ILE A 152 -0.82 -3.30 -14.66
CA ILE A 152 -0.15 -2.98 -15.93
C ILE A 152 -0.25 -4.17 -16.89
N CYS A 153 0.08 -5.38 -16.44
CA CYS A 153 -0.03 -6.59 -17.25
C CYS A 153 -1.48 -6.84 -17.70
N ARG A 154 -2.46 -6.66 -16.81
CA ARG A 154 -3.89 -6.84 -17.11
C ARG A 154 -4.39 -5.85 -18.15
N GLN A 155 -3.91 -4.61 -18.12
CA GLN A 155 -4.28 -3.59 -19.09
C GLN A 155 -3.60 -3.81 -20.46
N ALA A 156 -2.31 -4.16 -20.44
CA ALA A 156 -1.52 -4.39 -21.64
C ALA A 156 -1.94 -5.69 -22.38
N LYS A 157 -2.41 -6.71 -21.65
CA LYS A 157 -2.83 -8.03 -22.18
C LYS A 157 -1.79 -8.63 -23.14
N PRO A 158 -0.51 -8.73 -22.76
CA PRO A 158 0.50 -9.23 -23.66
C PRO A 158 0.30 -10.72 -23.96
N ALA A 159 0.49 -11.11 -25.20
CA ALA A 159 0.56 -12.53 -25.58
C ALA A 159 1.93 -13.10 -25.19
N PRO A 160 2.05 -14.41 -24.89
CA PRO A 160 3.33 -15.03 -24.53
C PRO A 160 4.45 -14.86 -25.58
N THR A 161 4.06 -14.66 -26.85
CA THR A 161 4.97 -14.46 -27.99
C THR A 161 5.38 -13.00 -28.22
N ASP A 162 4.79 -12.06 -27.48
CA ASP A 162 5.08 -10.64 -27.67
C ASP A 162 6.49 -10.29 -27.22
N LYS A 163 7.11 -9.33 -27.92
CA LYS A 163 8.35 -8.70 -27.49
C LYS A 163 8.01 -7.46 -26.66
N VAL A 164 8.28 -7.51 -25.39
CA VAL A 164 7.94 -6.44 -24.45
C VAL A 164 9.21 -5.72 -24.01
N LEU A 165 9.21 -4.40 -24.14
CA LEU A 165 10.23 -3.50 -23.61
C LEU A 165 9.66 -2.71 -22.45
N ILE A 166 10.33 -2.77 -21.29
CA ILE A 166 10.06 -1.97 -20.11
C ILE A 166 11.10 -0.86 -20.04
N VAL A 167 10.65 0.39 -19.99
CA VAL A 167 11.56 1.53 -19.83
C VAL A 167 11.57 1.96 -18.37
N GLY A 168 12.73 1.83 -17.71
CA GLY A 168 12.96 2.15 -16.31
C GLY A 168 13.16 0.92 -15.42
N PRO A 169 14.36 0.72 -14.84
CA PRO A 169 14.70 -0.41 -13.97
C PRO A 169 14.35 -0.15 -12.50
N GLY A 170 13.37 0.71 -12.23
CA GLY A 170 12.85 0.97 -10.89
C GLY A 170 12.00 -0.18 -10.34
N PRO A 171 11.52 -0.08 -9.07
CA PRO A 171 10.72 -1.13 -8.44
C PRO A 171 9.53 -1.59 -9.28
N ILE A 172 8.77 -0.67 -9.87
CA ILE A 172 7.62 -1.01 -10.73
C ILE A 172 8.07 -1.73 -12.00
N GLY A 173 9.15 -1.28 -12.66
CA GLY A 173 9.66 -1.95 -13.85
C GLY A 173 10.13 -3.38 -13.57
N LEU A 174 10.85 -3.59 -12.46
CA LEU A 174 11.31 -4.91 -12.03
C LEU A 174 10.14 -5.83 -11.65
N LEU A 175 9.16 -5.33 -10.90
CA LEU A 175 7.95 -6.10 -10.53
C LEU A 175 7.10 -6.39 -11.78
N THR A 176 7.02 -5.47 -12.75
CA THR A 176 6.32 -5.70 -14.02
C THR A 176 7.01 -6.82 -14.82
N ALA A 177 8.34 -6.83 -14.89
CA ALA A 177 9.07 -7.92 -15.55
C ALA A 177 8.82 -9.27 -14.89
N LEU A 178 8.80 -9.31 -13.55
CA LEU A 178 8.46 -10.52 -12.80
C LEU A 178 7.02 -10.99 -13.08
N ALA A 179 6.06 -10.05 -13.12
CA ALA A 179 4.66 -10.35 -13.41
C ALA A 179 4.49 -10.85 -14.86
N LEU A 180 5.13 -10.22 -15.83
CA LEU A 180 5.12 -10.65 -17.23
C LEU A 180 5.65 -12.08 -17.36
N LYS A 181 6.75 -12.39 -16.70
CA LYS A 181 7.36 -13.73 -16.75
C LYS A 181 6.49 -14.78 -16.05
N ASN A 182 6.08 -14.52 -14.83
CA ASN A 182 5.48 -15.56 -13.97
C ASN A 182 3.95 -15.67 -14.11
N VAL A 183 3.28 -14.63 -14.60
CA VAL A 183 1.81 -14.59 -14.71
C VAL A 183 1.36 -14.59 -16.18
N CYS A 184 2.05 -13.82 -17.05
CA CYS A 184 1.66 -13.72 -18.47
C CYS A 184 2.40 -14.73 -19.37
N GLY A 185 3.40 -15.46 -18.84
CA GLY A 185 4.14 -16.48 -19.57
C GLY A 185 5.15 -15.94 -20.60
N LEU A 186 5.54 -14.66 -20.50
CA LEU A 186 6.60 -14.11 -21.35
C LEU A 186 7.96 -14.59 -20.82
N GLU A 187 8.76 -15.21 -21.70
CA GLU A 187 10.05 -15.75 -21.30
C GLU A 187 11.10 -14.66 -21.05
N ASN A 188 11.14 -13.64 -21.91
CA ASN A 188 12.24 -12.66 -21.95
C ASN A 188 11.76 -11.21 -22.11
N PRO A 189 11.08 -10.61 -21.13
CA PRO A 189 10.82 -9.17 -21.15
C PRO A 189 12.16 -8.41 -21.03
N THR A 190 12.35 -7.39 -21.87
CA THR A 190 13.57 -6.57 -21.86
C THR A 190 13.36 -5.33 -20.99
N ILE A 191 14.34 -4.97 -20.17
CA ILE A 191 14.33 -3.75 -19.37
C ILE A 191 15.44 -2.84 -19.90
N LEU A 192 15.06 -1.59 -20.19
CA LEU A 192 15.96 -0.51 -20.56
C LEU A 192 16.08 0.50 -19.41
N GLY A 193 17.28 0.86 -19.00
CA GLY A 193 17.56 1.87 -17.99
C GLY A 193 18.99 2.39 -18.05
#